data_ae42c45bdd83adb0ff92966fb9cc174c
#
_entry.id   ae42c45bdd83adb0ff92966fb9cc174c
#
_cell.length_a   1.000
_cell.length_b   1.000
_cell.length_c   1.000
_cell.angle_alpha   90.00
_cell.angle_beta   90.00
_cell.angle_gamma   90.00
#
_symmetry.space_group_name_H-M   'P 1'
#
loop_
_entity.id
_entity.type
_entity.pdbx_description
1 polymer ?
#
loop_
_entity_poly.entity_id
_entity_poly.type
_entity_poly.pdbx_seq_one_letter_code
_entity_poly.pdbx_strand_id
1 'polypeptide(L)'
;FLSEAYFRYYKGREYTDSNTYLTITQENKKSSLFSFDHKKWRDFMVKVRKVHDQLKDAGLKASFLGKQETLEYVDRFFAMNFRDKTVSMTGFKVDEETIGMGDRRCKVYSLVDVDCANLPSVIRPYTNMEVNNTSMPVDLLSVVDNIPGVQSVVYNQIIFMPNQKKELAVLDKKKNRHASMPNPSNLIAVEDIKRVQEVIARENKQLVYTHY
;
A
#
# COMPACT_ATOMS: atom_id res chain seq x y z
N PHE A 1 -30.30 13.60 -10.84
CA PHE A 1 -30.30 12.13 -10.68
C PHE A 1 -28.94 11.61 -10.17
N LEU A 2 -27.85 11.93 -10.86
CA LEU A 2 -26.48 11.56 -10.41
C LEU A 2 -26.12 12.23 -9.07
N SER A 3 -26.47 13.51 -8.88
CA SER A 3 -26.26 14.23 -7.64
C SER A 3 -27.03 13.63 -6.47
N GLU A 4 -28.21 13.08 -6.70
CA GLU A 4 -29.04 12.48 -5.68
C GLU A 4 -28.53 11.10 -5.26
N ALA A 5 -28.01 10.30 -6.20
CA ALA A 5 -27.35 9.03 -5.91
C ALA A 5 -26.06 9.24 -5.10
N TYR A 6 -25.25 10.24 -5.47
CA TYR A 6 -24.09 10.69 -4.71
C TYR A 6 -24.47 11.15 -3.31
N PHE A 7 -25.49 12.01 -3.21
CA PHE A 7 -25.97 12.52 -1.95
C PHE A 7 -26.47 11.42 -1.01
N ARG A 8 -27.20 10.41 -1.55
CA ARG A 8 -27.63 9.24 -0.77
C ARG A 8 -26.48 8.37 -0.30
N TYR A 9 -25.46 8.18 -1.15
CA TYR A 9 -24.28 7.39 -0.83
C TYR A 9 -23.45 8.04 0.28
N TYR A 10 -23.30 9.36 0.25
CA TYR A 10 -22.51 10.12 1.22
C TYR A 10 -23.33 10.69 2.39
N LYS A 11 -24.66 10.57 2.35
CA LYS A 11 -25.53 11.09 3.43
C LYS A 11 -25.27 10.33 4.73
N GLY A 12 -24.86 11.10 5.76
CA GLY A 12 -24.54 10.58 7.08
C GLY A 12 -23.11 10.09 7.26
N ARG A 13 -22.26 10.22 6.24
CA ARG A 13 -20.81 10.02 6.39
C ARG A 13 -20.18 11.35 6.78
N GLU A 14 -19.42 11.33 7.87
CA GLU A 14 -18.56 12.46 8.20
C GLU A 14 -17.43 12.54 7.18
N TYR A 15 -17.10 13.75 6.75
CA TYR A 15 -15.94 13.99 5.89
C TYR A 15 -14.68 13.70 6.69
N THR A 16 -13.92 12.73 6.24
CA THR A 16 -12.61 12.40 6.78
C THR A 16 -11.56 13.12 5.94
N ASP A 17 -10.76 14.00 6.56
CA ASP A 17 -9.56 14.52 5.90
C ASP A 17 -8.56 13.39 5.72
N SER A 18 -8.22 13.10 4.45
CA SER A 18 -7.23 12.09 4.13
C SER A 18 -5.96 12.72 3.60
N ASN A 19 -4.84 12.35 4.19
CA ASN A 19 -3.51 12.71 3.71
C ASN A 19 -2.78 11.44 3.27
N THR A 20 -2.26 11.44 2.05
CA THR A 20 -1.51 10.31 1.50
C THR A 20 -0.04 10.67 1.43
N TYR A 21 0.80 9.85 2.03
CA TYR A 21 2.26 9.99 1.99
C TYR A 21 2.89 8.80 1.28
N LEU A 22 3.76 9.07 0.32
CA LEU A 22 4.51 8.05 -0.41
C LEU A 22 5.99 8.13 -0.03
N THR A 23 6.51 7.07 0.55
CA THR A 23 7.94 6.94 0.85
C THR A 23 8.57 5.97 -0.15
N ILE A 24 9.59 6.44 -0.87
CA ILE A 24 10.34 5.63 -1.83
C ILE A 24 11.72 5.35 -1.25
N THR A 25 12.05 4.07 -1.11
CA THR A 25 13.35 3.63 -0.58
C THR A 25 14.07 2.74 -1.57
N GLN A 26 15.38 2.79 -1.58
CA GLN A 26 16.22 1.88 -2.34
C GLN A 26 17.34 1.36 -1.44
N GLU A 27 17.54 0.04 -1.43
CA GLU A 27 18.67 -0.56 -0.72
C GLU A 27 20.00 -0.03 -1.27
N ASN A 28 20.83 0.46 -0.38
CA ASN A 28 22.20 0.88 -0.72
C ASN A 28 23.20 -0.04 -0.02
N LYS A 29 23.76 -0.98 -0.76
CA LYS A 29 24.88 -1.81 -0.27
C LYS A 29 26.12 -0.93 -0.19
N LYS A 30 26.44 -0.48 1.01
CA LYS A 30 27.63 0.33 1.26
C LYS A 30 28.88 -0.54 1.19
N SER A 31 29.88 -0.05 0.47
CA SER A 31 31.25 -0.56 0.56
C SER A 31 31.98 -0.02 1.79
N SER A 32 31.53 1.11 2.36
CA SER A 32 32.09 1.76 3.55
C SER A 32 31.03 2.59 4.26
N LEU A 33 31.14 2.67 5.59
CA LEU A 33 30.25 3.48 6.45
C LEU A 33 30.33 5.00 6.15
N PHE A 34 31.46 5.45 5.60
CA PHE A 34 31.76 6.88 5.38
C PHE A 34 31.74 7.30 3.92
N SER A 35 31.45 6.41 2.97
CA SER A 35 31.40 6.76 1.55
C SER A 35 29.97 7.04 1.10
N PHE A 36 29.73 8.25 0.58
CA PHE A 36 28.50 8.61 -0.09
C PHE A 36 28.67 8.46 -1.61
N ASP A 37 27.87 7.58 -2.21
CA ASP A 37 27.92 7.34 -3.66
C ASP A 37 26.99 8.33 -4.38
N HIS A 38 27.56 9.44 -4.85
CA HIS A 38 26.84 10.48 -5.57
C HIS A 38 26.19 9.99 -6.88
N LYS A 39 26.77 8.96 -7.52
CA LYS A 39 26.19 8.40 -8.74
C LYS A 39 24.91 7.64 -8.43
N LYS A 40 24.95 6.74 -7.45
CA LYS A 40 23.76 5.99 -7.00
C LYS A 40 22.66 6.92 -6.50
N TRP A 41 23.04 8.00 -5.80
CA TRP A 41 22.08 9.01 -5.37
C TRP A 41 21.40 9.71 -6.56
N ARG A 42 22.14 10.12 -7.56
CA ARG A 42 21.57 10.73 -8.76
C ARG A 42 20.64 9.76 -9.50
N ASP A 43 21.07 8.51 -9.67
CA ASP A 43 20.27 7.47 -10.32
C ASP A 43 18.96 7.19 -9.55
N PHE A 44 19.03 7.19 -8.22
CA PHE A 44 17.85 7.08 -7.38
C PHE A 44 16.92 8.28 -7.55
N MET A 45 17.44 9.51 -7.52
CA MET A 45 16.64 10.72 -7.68
C MET A 45 15.97 10.81 -9.06
N VAL A 46 16.60 10.29 -10.10
CA VAL A 46 15.96 10.18 -11.43
C VAL A 46 14.73 9.28 -11.37
N LYS A 47 14.83 8.13 -10.68
CA LYS A 47 13.68 7.22 -10.51
C LYS A 47 12.56 7.87 -9.69
N VAL A 48 12.91 8.55 -8.60
CA VAL A 48 11.93 9.25 -7.75
C VAL A 48 11.20 10.34 -8.53
N ARG A 49 11.92 11.14 -9.31
CA ARG A 49 11.29 12.16 -10.19
C ARG A 49 10.36 11.55 -11.21
N LYS A 50 10.75 10.42 -11.82
CA LYS A 50 9.87 9.72 -12.76
C LYS A 50 8.55 9.27 -12.11
N VAL A 51 8.60 8.74 -10.88
CA VAL A 51 7.38 8.39 -10.14
C VAL A 51 6.54 9.64 -9.84
N HIS A 52 7.18 10.73 -9.41
CA HIS A 52 6.49 11.99 -9.17
C HIS A 52 5.79 12.53 -10.43
N ASP A 53 6.45 12.47 -11.58
CA ASP A 53 5.86 12.92 -12.85
C ASP A 53 4.67 12.02 -13.25
N GLN A 54 4.80 10.69 -13.07
CA GLN A 54 3.69 9.77 -13.30
C GLN A 54 2.47 10.05 -12.40
N LEU A 55 2.69 10.42 -11.13
CA LEU A 55 1.61 10.82 -10.23
C LEU A 55 0.93 12.11 -10.71
N LYS A 56 1.70 13.08 -11.19
CA LYS A 56 1.15 14.31 -11.79
C LYS A 56 0.36 14.04 -13.06
N ASP A 57 0.87 13.19 -13.94
CA ASP A 57 0.19 12.78 -15.17
C ASP A 57 -1.12 12.05 -14.87
N ALA A 58 -1.19 11.33 -13.74
CA ALA A 58 -2.43 10.73 -13.23
C ALA A 58 -3.39 11.74 -12.56
N GLY A 59 -3.07 13.04 -12.56
CA GLY A 59 -3.90 14.09 -11.98
C GLY A 59 -3.74 14.31 -10.48
N LEU A 60 -2.75 13.66 -9.86
CA LEU A 60 -2.49 13.81 -8.42
C LEU A 60 -1.60 15.02 -8.15
N LYS A 61 -1.95 15.82 -7.14
CA LYS A 61 -1.12 16.95 -6.68
C LYS A 61 -0.03 16.46 -5.73
N ALA A 62 1.01 15.86 -6.28
CA ALA A 62 2.14 15.38 -5.49
C ALA A 62 3.20 16.49 -5.30
N SER A 63 3.75 16.60 -4.09
CA SER A 63 4.86 17.48 -3.76
C SER A 63 5.92 16.73 -2.93
N PHE A 64 7.16 17.18 -2.99
CA PHE A 64 8.21 16.65 -2.12
C PHE A 64 8.15 17.34 -0.77
N LEU A 65 8.25 16.57 0.31
CA LEU A 65 8.39 17.12 1.65
C LEU A 65 9.81 17.64 1.84
N GLY A 66 9.92 18.86 2.35
CA GLY A 66 11.17 19.43 2.85
C GLY A 66 11.58 18.84 4.20
N LYS A 67 12.73 19.25 4.72
CA LYS A 67 13.23 18.76 6.01
C LYS A 67 12.24 19.04 7.15
N GLN A 68 11.72 20.25 7.23
CA GLN A 68 10.78 20.65 8.30
C GLN A 68 9.47 19.88 8.20
N GLU A 69 8.89 19.79 7.01
CA GLU A 69 7.65 19.06 6.77
C GLU A 69 7.79 17.56 7.06
N THR A 70 8.99 16.99 6.79
CA THR A 70 9.28 15.60 7.13
C THR A 70 9.32 15.39 8.64
N LEU A 71 9.93 16.30 9.40
CA LEU A 71 9.95 16.24 10.86
C LEU A 71 8.54 16.36 11.43
N GLU A 72 7.76 17.31 10.94
CA GLU A 72 6.36 17.48 11.35
C GLU A 72 5.51 16.24 11.03
N TYR A 73 5.74 15.61 9.89
CA TYR A 73 5.08 14.34 9.55
C TYR A 73 5.44 13.23 10.56
N VAL A 74 6.73 13.08 10.87
CA VAL A 74 7.21 12.08 11.83
C VAL A 74 6.62 12.30 13.21
N ASP A 75 6.61 13.55 13.69
CA ASP A 75 6.01 13.90 15.00
C ASP A 75 4.53 13.57 15.04
N ARG A 76 3.78 13.95 14.00
CA ARG A 76 2.35 13.66 13.88
C ARG A 76 2.06 12.16 13.77
N PHE A 77 2.87 11.43 13.04
CA PHE A 77 2.75 9.99 12.88
C PHE A 77 2.92 9.28 14.23
N PHE A 78 3.99 9.60 14.96
CA PHE A 78 4.25 8.99 16.26
C PHE A 78 3.33 9.46 17.37
N ALA A 79 2.76 10.64 17.26
CA ALA A 79 1.73 11.11 18.17
C ALA A 79 0.32 10.64 17.77
N MET A 80 0.16 9.97 16.63
CA MET A 80 -1.14 9.60 16.02
C MET A 80 -2.10 10.78 15.94
N ASN A 81 -1.56 11.99 15.68
CA ASN A 81 -2.30 13.22 15.68
C ASN A 81 -1.98 14.09 14.47
N PHE A 82 -2.82 14.00 13.45
CA PHE A 82 -2.70 14.77 12.21
C PHE A 82 -3.57 16.03 12.18
N ARG A 83 -4.34 16.30 13.23
CA ARG A 83 -5.27 17.46 13.30
C ARG A 83 -4.63 18.70 13.89
N ASP A 84 -3.84 18.55 14.96
CA ASP A 84 -3.29 19.68 15.68
C ASP A 84 -2.09 20.30 14.95
N LYS A 85 -1.96 21.63 15.07
CA LYS A 85 -0.87 22.35 14.41
C LYS A 85 0.50 22.08 15.04
N THR A 86 0.54 21.84 16.33
CA THR A 86 1.77 21.57 17.08
C THR A 86 1.61 20.25 17.82
N VAL A 87 2.39 19.28 17.42
CA VAL A 87 2.41 17.95 18.04
C VAL A 87 3.84 17.64 18.40
N SER A 88 4.08 17.18 19.61
CA SER A 88 5.39 16.65 19.99
C SER A 88 5.27 15.16 20.28
N MET A 89 6.29 14.41 19.90
CA MET A 89 6.39 12.99 20.21
C MET A 89 6.48 12.81 21.71
N THR A 90 5.53 12.07 22.28
CA THR A 90 5.50 11.68 23.69
C THR A 90 5.90 10.22 23.84
N GLY A 91 6.25 9.80 25.05
CA GLY A 91 6.67 8.42 25.32
C GLY A 91 5.59 7.40 24.99
N PHE A 92 6.03 6.19 24.65
CA PHE A 92 5.16 5.05 24.40
C PHE A 92 4.92 4.23 25.65
N LYS A 93 3.69 3.75 25.83
CA LYS A 93 3.34 2.71 26.80
C LYS A 93 2.73 1.55 26.05
N VAL A 94 3.29 0.37 26.21
CA VAL A 94 2.80 -0.85 25.55
C VAL A 94 2.05 -1.68 26.58
N ASP A 95 0.76 -1.88 26.35
CA ASP A 95 -0.09 -2.81 27.08
C ASP A 95 -0.31 -4.08 26.23
N GLU A 96 -1.00 -5.10 26.77
CA GLU A 96 -1.25 -6.36 26.06
C GLU A 96 -2.02 -6.17 24.72
N GLU A 97 -2.93 -5.20 24.68
CA GLU A 97 -3.81 -5.00 23.52
C GLU A 97 -3.61 -3.66 22.80
N THR A 98 -2.92 -2.70 23.42
CA THR A 98 -2.84 -1.32 22.92
C THR A 98 -1.45 -0.73 23.09
N ILE A 99 -1.15 0.23 22.23
CA ILE A 99 0.02 1.10 22.39
C ILE A 99 -0.47 2.49 22.79
N GLY A 100 -0.13 2.93 23.98
CA GLY A 100 -0.38 4.30 24.43
C GLY A 100 0.62 5.25 23.82
N MET A 101 0.13 6.31 23.19
CA MET A 101 0.92 7.37 22.56
C MET A 101 0.42 8.71 23.10
N GLY A 102 1.07 9.22 24.13
CA GLY A 102 0.59 10.41 24.86
C GLY A 102 -0.78 10.19 25.50
N ASP A 103 -1.77 10.94 25.09
CA ASP A 103 -3.18 10.86 25.53
C ASP A 103 -4.03 9.89 24.67
N ARG A 104 -3.45 9.27 23.66
CA ARG A 104 -4.13 8.39 22.71
C ARG A 104 -3.77 6.93 22.92
N ARG A 105 -4.69 6.05 22.57
CA ARG A 105 -4.49 4.61 22.51
C ARG A 105 -4.63 4.14 21.08
N CYS A 106 -3.65 3.40 20.59
CA CYS A 106 -3.59 2.84 19.27
C CYS A 106 -3.76 1.31 19.34
N LYS A 107 -4.59 0.75 18.48
CA LYS A 107 -4.60 -0.68 18.16
C LYS A 107 -3.97 -0.87 16.80
N VAL A 108 -3.06 -1.84 16.69
CA VAL A 108 -2.40 -2.17 15.43
C VAL A 108 -3.01 -3.47 14.91
N TYR A 109 -3.45 -3.43 13.66
CA TYR A 109 -3.92 -4.60 12.93
C TYR A 109 -2.99 -4.84 11.75
N SER A 110 -2.56 -6.08 11.56
CA SER A 110 -1.73 -6.46 10.44
C SER A 110 -2.35 -7.66 9.72
N LEU A 111 -2.39 -7.60 8.41
CA LEU A 111 -2.78 -8.74 7.58
C LEU A 111 -1.56 -9.66 7.46
N VAL A 112 -1.52 -10.71 8.29
CA VAL A 112 -0.34 -11.58 8.42
C VAL A 112 -0.43 -12.77 7.46
N ASP A 113 -1.66 -13.17 7.09
CA ASP A 113 -1.91 -14.33 6.26
C ASP A 113 -3.00 -14.03 5.22
N VAL A 114 -2.73 -14.41 3.97
CA VAL A 114 -3.69 -14.27 2.86
C VAL A 114 -4.95 -15.10 3.10
N ASP A 115 -4.84 -16.22 3.82
CA ASP A 115 -5.96 -17.09 4.15
C ASP A 115 -6.92 -16.48 5.20
N CYS A 116 -6.49 -15.42 5.90
CA CYS A 116 -7.34 -14.69 6.84
C CYS A 116 -8.39 -13.82 6.17
N ALA A 117 -8.28 -13.57 4.86
CA ALA A 117 -9.21 -12.72 4.13
C ALA A 117 -9.66 -13.40 2.83
N ASN A 118 -10.97 -13.57 2.64
CA ASN A 118 -11.53 -13.90 1.33
C ASN A 118 -11.33 -12.70 0.39
N LEU A 119 -10.11 -12.57 -0.15
CA LEU A 119 -9.81 -11.52 -1.11
C LEU A 119 -10.54 -11.80 -2.42
N PRO A 120 -11.24 -10.83 -3.00
CA PRO A 120 -11.83 -10.99 -4.31
C PRO A 120 -10.72 -11.21 -5.35
N SER A 121 -10.95 -12.11 -6.29
CA SER A 121 -10.00 -12.39 -7.38
C SER A 121 -9.70 -11.17 -8.26
N VAL A 122 -10.61 -10.19 -8.26
CA VAL A 122 -10.49 -8.95 -9.02
C VAL A 122 -11.01 -7.78 -8.19
N ILE A 123 -10.17 -6.78 -7.96
CA ILE A 123 -10.58 -5.51 -7.38
C ILE A 123 -10.85 -4.55 -8.54
N ARG A 124 -12.09 -4.10 -8.65
CA ARG A 124 -12.48 -3.11 -9.66
C ARG A 124 -12.56 -1.73 -9.02
N PRO A 125 -11.97 -0.69 -9.64
CA PRO A 125 -12.06 0.67 -9.11
C PRO A 125 -13.46 1.28 -9.25
N TYR A 126 -14.35 0.62 -10.00
CA TYR A 126 -15.72 1.07 -10.24
C TYR A 126 -16.69 -0.08 -10.02
N THR A 127 -17.83 0.22 -9.43
CA THR A 127 -18.99 -0.67 -9.36
C THR A 127 -20.10 -0.15 -10.26
N ASN A 128 -20.80 -1.06 -10.94
CA ASN A 128 -22.00 -0.68 -11.69
C ASN A 128 -23.18 -0.68 -10.73
N MET A 129 -23.89 0.43 -10.66
CA MET A 129 -25.17 0.47 -9.99
C MET A 129 -26.22 -0.14 -10.94
N GLU A 130 -27.05 -1.05 -10.42
CA GLU A 130 -28.13 -1.71 -11.18
C GLU A 130 -29.15 -0.71 -11.76
N VAL A 131 -29.28 0.44 -11.10
CA VAL A 131 -30.15 1.53 -11.57
C VAL A 131 -29.36 2.42 -12.55
N ASN A 132 -29.70 2.34 -13.83
CA ASN A 132 -29.19 3.17 -14.93
C ASN A 132 -27.80 2.88 -15.47
N ASN A 133 -27.23 1.73 -15.23
CA ASN A 133 -25.94 1.32 -15.79
C ASN A 133 -24.80 2.37 -15.57
N THR A 134 -24.85 3.05 -14.43
CA THR A 134 -23.89 4.10 -14.07
C THR A 134 -22.74 3.49 -13.28
N SER A 135 -21.51 3.71 -13.72
CA SER A 135 -20.31 3.31 -12.99
C SER A 135 -20.01 4.33 -11.88
N MET A 136 -19.89 3.86 -10.66
CA MET A 136 -19.51 4.67 -9.50
C MET A 136 -18.11 4.26 -9.01
N PRO A 137 -17.24 5.21 -8.64
CA PRO A 137 -15.95 4.88 -8.02
C PRO A 137 -16.19 4.17 -6.69
N VAL A 138 -15.42 3.12 -6.43
CA VAL A 138 -15.44 2.39 -5.16
C VAL A 138 -14.42 3.03 -4.24
N ASP A 139 -14.88 3.56 -3.12
CA ASP A 139 -14.00 4.01 -2.05
C ASP A 139 -13.57 2.79 -1.22
N LEU A 140 -12.38 2.27 -1.51
CA LEU A 140 -11.82 1.11 -0.83
C LEU A 140 -11.44 1.40 0.62
N LEU A 141 -11.26 2.67 0.98
CA LEU A 141 -10.95 3.09 2.35
C LEU A 141 -12.22 3.30 3.20
N SER A 142 -13.40 3.27 2.59
CA SER A 142 -14.66 3.46 3.32
C SER A 142 -14.90 2.42 4.43
N VAL A 143 -14.23 1.28 4.35
CA VAL A 143 -14.29 0.22 5.37
C VAL A 143 -13.61 0.65 6.67
N VAL A 144 -12.57 1.48 6.58
CA VAL A 144 -11.82 2.00 7.74
C VAL A 144 -12.31 3.37 8.19
N ASP A 145 -13.11 4.04 7.36
CA ASP A 145 -13.80 5.26 7.73
C ASP A 145 -15.02 4.95 8.61
N ASN A 146 -15.28 5.81 9.57
CA ASN A 146 -16.45 5.72 10.45
C ASN A 146 -16.51 4.46 11.35
N ILE A 147 -15.39 3.96 11.81
CA ILE A 147 -15.38 2.93 12.86
C ILE A 147 -15.79 3.60 14.18
N PRO A 148 -16.88 3.13 14.84
CA PRO A 148 -17.35 3.74 16.08
C PRO A 148 -16.27 3.78 17.16
N GLY A 149 -16.04 4.97 17.75
CA GLY A 149 -15.04 5.16 18.79
C GLY A 149 -13.60 5.35 18.29
N VAL A 150 -13.36 5.32 16.98
CA VAL A 150 -12.05 5.57 16.37
C VAL A 150 -11.97 7.03 15.93
N GLN A 151 -10.96 7.76 16.41
CA GLN A 151 -10.75 9.17 16.06
C GLN A 151 -9.92 9.37 14.81
N SER A 152 -8.99 8.46 14.53
CA SER A 152 -8.13 8.50 13.35
C SER A 152 -7.64 7.10 13.01
N VAL A 153 -7.42 6.88 11.73
CA VAL A 153 -6.87 5.64 11.19
C VAL A 153 -5.61 5.98 10.38
N VAL A 154 -4.55 5.23 10.60
CA VAL A 154 -3.35 5.25 9.76
C VAL A 154 -3.27 3.94 9.02
N TYR A 155 -3.44 4.00 7.71
CA TYR A 155 -3.29 2.85 6.83
C TYR A 155 -1.89 2.84 6.22
N ASN A 156 -1.13 1.80 6.48
CA ASN A 156 0.20 1.61 5.92
C ASN A 156 0.19 0.46 4.92
N GLN A 157 0.68 0.73 3.73
CA GLN A 157 0.91 -0.28 2.71
C GLN A 157 2.38 -0.28 2.31
N ILE A 158 3.05 -1.40 2.46
CA ILE A 158 4.43 -1.60 2.03
C ILE A 158 4.41 -2.39 0.73
N ILE A 159 4.97 -1.81 -0.33
CA ILE A 159 5.13 -2.46 -1.63
C ILE A 159 6.61 -2.71 -1.84
N PHE A 160 7.00 -3.98 -1.88
CA PHE A 160 8.36 -4.38 -2.16
C PHE A 160 8.49 -4.91 -3.58
N MET A 161 9.40 -4.33 -4.35
CA MET A 161 9.70 -4.74 -5.72
C MET A 161 10.97 -5.63 -5.71
N PRO A 162 10.82 -6.96 -5.80
CA PRO A 162 11.96 -7.87 -5.76
C PRO A 162 12.71 -7.88 -7.10
N ASN A 163 13.86 -8.55 -7.11
CA ASN A 163 14.57 -8.80 -8.36
C ASN A 163 13.78 -9.81 -9.23
N GLN A 164 13.15 -9.32 -10.29
CA GLN A 164 12.26 -10.10 -11.15
C GLN A 164 12.90 -11.38 -11.71
N LYS A 165 14.18 -11.32 -12.11
CA LYS A 165 14.89 -12.52 -12.64
C LYS A 165 15.03 -13.61 -11.59
N LYS A 166 15.30 -13.22 -10.34
CA LYS A 166 15.39 -14.18 -9.23
C LYS A 166 14.03 -14.79 -8.92
N GLU A 167 12.98 -13.99 -8.88
CA GLU A 167 11.62 -14.47 -8.60
C GLU A 167 11.11 -15.41 -9.68
N LEU A 168 11.31 -15.08 -10.95
CA LEU A 168 10.97 -15.97 -12.06
C LEU A 168 11.73 -17.29 -11.97
N ALA A 169 13.01 -17.27 -11.62
CA ALA A 169 13.78 -18.51 -11.43
C ALA A 169 13.27 -19.33 -10.23
N VAL A 170 12.77 -18.69 -9.17
CA VAL A 170 12.12 -19.39 -8.04
C VAL A 170 10.80 -20.02 -8.47
N LEU A 171 9.99 -19.32 -9.25
CA LEU A 171 8.76 -19.87 -9.83
C LEU A 171 9.04 -21.07 -10.73
N ASP A 172 10.07 -21.00 -11.58
CA ASP A 172 10.46 -22.14 -12.41
C ASP A 172 10.88 -23.35 -11.58
N LYS A 173 11.67 -23.15 -10.52
CA LYS A 173 12.02 -24.23 -9.61
C LYS A 173 10.81 -24.85 -8.93
N LYS A 174 9.86 -24.03 -8.47
CA LYS A 174 8.60 -24.50 -7.87
C LYS A 174 7.78 -25.31 -8.89
N LYS A 175 7.63 -24.78 -10.10
CA LYS A 175 6.92 -25.46 -11.19
C LYS A 175 7.51 -26.85 -11.49
N ASN A 176 8.84 -26.93 -11.64
CA ASN A 176 9.53 -28.20 -11.91
C ASN A 176 9.37 -29.18 -10.74
N ARG A 177 9.43 -28.69 -9.49
CA ARG A 177 9.21 -29.53 -8.30
C ARG A 177 7.79 -30.10 -8.27
N HIS A 178 6.76 -29.31 -8.53
CA HIS A 178 5.38 -29.79 -8.59
C HIS A 178 5.16 -30.73 -9.77
N ALA A 179 5.79 -30.48 -10.93
CA ALA A 179 5.71 -31.36 -12.09
C ALA A 179 6.39 -32.72 -11.88
N SER A 180 7.43 -32.79 -11.03
CA SER A 180 8.11 -34.06 -10.73
C SER A 180 7.33 -34.99 -9.77
N MET A 181 6.30 -34.48 -9.11
CA MET A 181 5.43 -35.25 -8.20
C MET A 181 3.96 -35.08 -8.62
N PRO A 182 3.52 -35.71 -9.71
CA PRO A 182 2.20 -35.49 -10.25
C PRO A 182 1.11 -36.04 -9.32
N ASN A 183 0.33 -35.11 -8.78
CA ASN A 183 -0.95 -35.36 -8.12
C ASN A 183 -1.90 -34.21 -8.50
N PRO A 184 -3.20 -34.32 -8.27
CA PRO A 184 -4.18 -33.29 -8.68
C PRO A 184 -3.82 -31.88 -8.20
N SER A 185 -3.41 -31.72 -6.94
CA SER A 185 -3.03 -30.43 -6.37
C SER A 185 -1.77 -29.85 -7.01
N ASN A 186 -0.77 -30.69 -7.27
CA ASN A 186 0.46 -30.27 -7.94
C ASN A 186 0.23 -29.89 -9.40
N LEU A 187 -0.67 -30.58 -10.10
CA LEU A 187 -1.04 -30.21 -11.47
C LEU A 187 -1.69 -28.82 -11.51
N ILE A 188 -2.61 -28.53 -10.60
CA ILE A 188 -3.23 -27.19 -10.47
C ILE A 188 -2.14 -26.15 -10.19
N ALA A 189 -1.23 -26.41 -9.25
CA ALA A 189 -0.13 -25.51 -8.94
C ALA A 189 0.78 -25.23 -10.15
N VAL A 190 1.05 -26.22 -10.98
CA VAL A 190 1.82 -26.05 -12.23
C VAL A 190 1.07 -25.15 -13.21
N GLU A 191 -0.24 -25.33 -13.37
CA GLU A 191 -1.05 -24.49 -14.25
C GLU A 191 -1.11 -23.04 -13.77
N ASP A 192 -1.30 -22.82 -12.47
CA ASP A 192 -1.33 -21.48 -11.89
C ASP A 192 0.00 -20.76 -12.07
N ILE A 193 1.13 -21.45 -11.83
CA ILE A 193 2.46 -20.86 -12.07
C ILE A 193 2.65 -20.49 -13.55
N LYS A 194 2.24 -21.36 -14.48
CA LYS A 194 2.31 -21.07 -15.92
C LYS A 194 1.48 -19.84 -16.26
N ARG A 195 0.25 -19.75 -15.75
CA ARG A 195 -0.63 -18.59 -15.97
C ARG A 195 0.01 -17.29 -15.50
N VAL A 196 0.60 -17.28 -14.30
CA VAL A 196 1.32 -16.11 -13.77
C VAL A 196 2.49 -15.73 -14.66
N GLN A 197 3.30 -16.70 -15.10
CA GLN A 197 4.43 -16.47 -16.00
C GLN A 197 3.98 -15.91 -17.36
N GLU A 198 2.89 -16.40 -17.92
CA GLU A 198 2.31 -15.89 -19.17
C GLU A 198 1.83 -14.46 -19.05
N VAL A 199 1.13 -14.12 -17.97
CA VAL A 199 0.66 -12.76 -17.71
C VAL A 199 1.85 -11.78 -17.58
N ILE A 200 2.90 -12.17 -16.85
CA ILE A 200 4.12 -11.37 -16.73
C ILE A 200 4.76 -11.12 -18.09
N ALA A 201 4.88 -12.19 -18.93
CA ALA A 201 5.53 -12.08 -20.21
C ALA A 201 4.70 -11.30 -21.26
N ARG A 202 3.38 -11.51 -21.32
CA ARG A 202 2.50 -10.87 -22.30
C ARG A 202 2.19 -9.42 -21.99
N GLU A 203 1.98 -9.12 -20.71
CA GLU A 203 1.53 -7.80 -20.27
C GLU A 203 2.66 -6.93 -19.70
N ASN A 204 3.90 -7.41 -19.77
CA ASN A 204 5.07 -6.74 -19.20
C ASN A 204 4.87 -6.34 -17.74
N LYS A 205 4.15 -7.17 -16.97
CA LYS A 205 3.88 -6.95 -15.56
C LYS A 205 5.05 -7.40 -14.69
N GLN A 206 5.07 -6.93 -13.46
CA GLN A 206 6.11 -7.27 -12.48
C GLN A 206 5.49 -7.92 -11.24
N LEU A 207 6.23 -8.84 -10.65
CA LEU A 207 5.89 -9.37 -9.33
C LEU A 207 6.23 -8.35 -8.27
N VAL A 208 5.30 -8.13 -7.35
CA VAL A 208 5.47 -7.29 -6.18
C VAL A 208 5.00 -8.03 -4.94
N TYR A 209 5.63 -7.75 -3.81
CA TYR A 209 5.14 -8.19 -2.51
C TYR A 209 4.49 -7.02 -1.81
N THR A 210 3.35 -7.24 -1.21
CA THR A 210 2.63 -6.23 -0.45
C THR A 210 2.46 -6.68 0.99
N HIS A 211 2.55 -5.74 1.91
CA HIS A 211 2.25 -5.92 3.31
C HIS A 211 1.36 -4.77 3.78
N TYR A 212 0.32 -5.09 4.55
CA TYR A 212 -0.70 -4.16 5.01
C TYR A 212 -0.72 -4.08 6.53
#